data_e444fb5bb1130e7d9c61320381b62df7
#
_entry.id   e444fb5bb1130e7d9c61320381b62df7
#
_cell.length_a   1.000
_cell.length_b   1.000
_cell.length_c   1.000
_cell.angle_alpha   90.00
_cell.angle_beta   90.00
_cell.angle_gamma   90.00
#
_symmetry.space_group_name_H-M   'P 1'
#
loop_
_entity.id
_entity.type
_entity.pdbx_description
1 polymer ?
#
loop_
_entity_poly.entity_id
_entity_poly.type
_entity_poly.pdbx_seq_one_letter_code
_entity_poly.pdbx_strand_id
1 'polypeptide(L)'
;MIKRLNCTGKRYYIFMVLTIAVATFYVALMCNKTMPFAEGWYTYYAQLINEKGLLPYRDFEYLFSPLYIYFIAFVTRFFGYDILTLRCVGILMFAIIALGVYLFITEIVGRKKAWIAAITSVTAVMYLQSEVVQIFYDYIRLMDIFAVFTVLFLIRTVKAMQHSENQGVKVNLFLCGLFNSLFINVKQNVGLIFWAYTIVLIIYLGVYFQQSIKAIVKNLMQFLLPIVAVTGAIYLLLAVTGGLKGYLSMTGGGAISAKGGMIAILFNWVPNNWNLFQNAMPEASVVLLVVVALMVALAIAEYKNKVARHDANGAWSKIADIHGGVPAGDRIAIGYGCSPQRHGSGNFGLEVSNTVFLF
;
A
#
# COMPACT_ATOMS: atom_id res chain seq x y z
N MET A 1 14.70 -30.73 -10.22
CA MET A 1 14.23 -29.33 -10.16
C MET A 1 12.82 -29.21 -9.60
N ILE A 2 11.85 -30.02 -10.01
CA ILE A 2 10.42 -29.98 -9.56
C ILE A 2 10.27 -30.24 -8.04
N LYS A 3 11.03 -31.15 -7.41
CA LYS A 3 10.99 -31.36 -5.95
C LYS A 3 11.41 -30.13 -5.11
N ARG A 4 12.38 -29.32 -5.59
CA ARG A 4 12.80 -28.09 -4.87
C ARG A 4 11.77 -26.97 -4.96
N LEU A 5 11.02 -26.87 -6.06
CA LEU A 5 9.92 -25.90 -6.22
C LEU A 5 8.77 -26.22 -5.25
N ASN A 6 8.43 -27.50 -5.05
CA ASN A 6 7.42 -27.94 -4.08
C ASN A 6 7.80 -27.61 -2.63
N CYS A 7 9.07 -27.74 -2.24
CA CYS A 7 9.52 -27.40 -0.88
C CYS A 7 9.46 -25.90 -0.60
N THR A 8 9.79 -25.06 -1.57
CA THR A 8 9.73 -23.60 -1.42
C THR A 8 8.28 -23.10 -1.30
N GLY A 9 7.37 -23.69 -2.06
CA GLY A 9 5.93 -23.38 -1.96
C GLY A 9 5.36 -23.77 -0.60
N LYS A 10 5.63 -24.97 -0.12
CA LYS A 10 5.15 -25.42 1.20
C LYS A 10 5.64 -24.53 2.35
N ARG A 11 6.93 -24.18 2.37
CA ARG A 11 7.50 -23.27 3.40
C ARG A 11 6.83 -21.89 3.40
N TYR A 12 6.58 -21.34 2.23
CA TYR A 12 5.87 -20.07 2.10
C TYR A 12 4.50 -20.10 2.80
N TYR A 13 3.68 -21.11 2.55
CA TYR A 13 2.36 -21.24 3.18
C TYR A 13 2.45 -21.54 4.69
N ILE A 14 3.45 -22.33 5.12
CA ILE A 14 3.67 -22.59 6.54
C ILE A 14 3.99 -21.28 7.27
N PHE A 15 4.92 -20.46 6.76
CA PHE A 15 5.24 -19.16 7.35
C PHE A 15 4.05 -18.22 7.34
N MET A 16 3.23 -18.21 6.29
CA MET A 16 2.01 -17.44 6.23
C MET A 16 1.02 -17.81 7.35
N VAL A 17 0.73 -19.09 7.51
CA VAL A 17 -0.18 -19.60 8.55
C VAL A 17 0.38 -19.31 9.94
N LEU A 18 1.66 -19.57 10.18
CA LEU A 18 2.32 -19.25 11.45
C LEU A 18 2.29 -17.76 11.77
N THR A 19 2.50 -16.89 10.78
CA THR A 19 2.42 -15.44 10.96
C THR A 19 1.04 -15.02 11.44
N ILE A 20 0.00 -15.49 10.77
CA ILE A 20 -1.38 -15.18 11.16
C ILE A 20 -1.68 -15.73 12.55
N ALA A 21 -1.31 -16.99 12.81
CA ALA A 21 -1.55 -17.61 14.12
C ALA A 21 -0.85 -16.89 15.27
N VAL A 22 0.42 -16.54 15.12
CA VAL A 22 1.19 -15.82 16.16
C VAL A 22 0.65 -14.41 16.36
N ALA A 23 0.37 -13.68 15.27
CA ALA A 23 -0.17 -12.33 15.36
C ALA A 23 -1.55 -12.31 16.04
N THR A 24 -2.47 -13.20 15.63
CA THR A 24 -3.80 -13.31 16.24
C THR A 24 -3.74 -13.76 17.69
N PHE A 25 -2.88 -14.73 18.01
CA PHE A 25 -2.69 -15.17 19.40
C PHE A 25 -2.19 -14.04 20.30
N TYR A 26 -1.19 -13.28 19.83
CA TYR A 26 -0.68 -12.11 20.57
C TYR A 26 -1.78 -11.09 20.85
N VAL A 27 -2.57 -10.72 19.84
CA VAL A 27 -3.69 -9.78 20.00
C VAL A 27 -4.75 -10.35 20.93
N ALA A 28 -5.09 -11.63 20.80
CA ALA A 28 -6.07 -12.30 21.67
C ALA A 28 -5.65 -12.31 23.15
N LEU A 29 -4.36 -12.44 23.46
CA LEU A 29 -3.86 -12.34 24.85
C LEU A 29 -4.13 -10.97 25.47
N MET A 30 -4.22 -9.92 24.67
CA MET A 30 -4.51 -8.56 25.10
C MET A 30 -6.01 -8.27 25.22
N CYS A 31 -6.87 -9.16 24.73
CA CYS A 31 -8.31 -8.94 24.59
C CYS A 31 -9.02 -8.54 25.91
N ASN A 32 -8.55 -9.01 27.06
CA ASN A 32 -9.13 -8.72 28.38
C ASN A 32 -8.31 -7.73 29.22
N LYS A 33 -7.23 -7.15 28.66
CA LYS A 33 -6.31 -6.31 29.43
C LYS A 33 -6.74 -4.86 29.57
N THR A 34 -7.47 -4.34 28.61
CA THR A 34 -7.86 -2.93 28.53
C THR A 34 -9.30 -2.77 28.08
N MET A 35 -9.94 -1.70 28.52
CA MET A 35 -11.27 -1.29 28.06
C MET A 35 -11.21 0.14 27.56
N PRO A 36 -10.79 0.38 26.31
CA PRO A 36 -10.71 1.70 25.74
C PRO A 36 -12.09 2.34 25.64
N PHE A 37 -12.19 3.59 26.05
CA PHE A 37 -13.43 4.37 26.07
C PHE A 37 -14.10 4.45 24.68
N ALA A 38 -13.30 4.54 23.61
CA ALA A 38 -13.81 4.66 22.25
C ALA A 38 -14.58 3.41 21.74
N GLU A 39 -14.31 2.23 22.29
CA GLU A 39 -15.05 1.00 21.90
C GLU A 39 -16.55 1.11 22.19
N GLY A 40 -16.91 1.72 23.33
CA GLY A 40 -18.31 1.94 23.69
C GLY A 40 -19.05 2.89 22.73
N TRP A 41 -18.37 3.90 22.19
CA TRP A 41 -18.99 4.82 21.23
C TRP A 41 -19.42 4.16 19.95
N TYR A 42 -18.58 3.31 19.38
CA TYR A 42 -18.92 2.60 18.14
C TYR A 42 -20.10 1.66 18.32
N THR A 43 -20.13 0.97 19.47
CA THR A 43 -21.25 0.11 19.84
C THR A 43 -22.55 0.92 19.97
N TYR A 44 -22.50 2.05 20.66
CA TYR A 44 -23.65 2.94 20.83
C TYR A 44 -24.16 3.49 19.49
N TYR A 45 -23.30 3.96 18.63
CA TYR A 45 -23.71 4.43 17.30
C TYR A 45 -24.33 3.30 16.45
N ALA A 46 -23.81 2.09 16.55
CA ALA A 46 -24.38 0.94 15.87
C ALA A 46 -25.80 0.60 16.38
N GLN A 47 -26.05 0.74 17.70
CA GLN A 47 -27.37 0.60 18.30
C GLN A 47 -28.35 1.67 17.80
N LEU A 48 -27.91 2.94 17.67
CA LEU A 48 -28.74 4.00 17.10
C LEU A 48 -29.23 3.65 15.71
N ILE A 49 -28.35 3.07 14.88
CA ILE A 49 -28.69 2.65 13.52
C ILE A 49 -29.63 1.45 13.53
N ASN A 50 -29.27 0.38 14.23
CA ASN A 50 -29.93 -0.91 14.11
C ASN A 50 -31.26 -1.01 14.88
N GLU A 51 -31.33 -0.40 16.09
CA GLU A 51 -32.51 -0.52 16.97
C GLU A 51 -33.44 0.67 16.83
N LYS A 52 -32.88 1.88 16.65
CA LYS A 52 -33.70 3.10 16.56
C LYS A 52 -33.92 3.57 15.13
N GLY A 53 -33.28 2.94 14.12
CA GLY A 53 -33.38 3.33 12.72
C GLY A 53 -32.83 4.72 12.40
N LEU A 54 -32.00 5.29 13.28
CA LEU A 54 -31.41 6.60 13.10
C LEU A 54 -30.25 6.52 12.10
N LEU A 55 -30.12 7.56 11.26
CA LEU A 55 -29.11 7.60 10.22
C LEU A 55 -27.98 8.59 10.57
N PRO A 56 -26.71 8.17 10.41
CA PRO A 56 -25.57 9.06 10.62
C PRO A 56 -25.67 10.31 9.74
N TYR A 57 -25.24 11.44 10.25
CA TYR A 57 -25.20 12.76 9.62
C TYR A 57 -26.58 13.41 9.36
N ARG A 58 -27.67 12.66 9.44
CA ARG A 58 -29.04 13.16 9.38
C ARG A 58 -29.63 13.34 10.78
N ASP A 59 -29.57 12.29 11.57
CA ASP A 59 -30.25 12.20 12.86
C ASP A 59 -29.30 12.33 14.06
N PHE A 60 -28.02 12.06 13.84
CA PHE A 60 -26.97 12.25 14.83
C PHE A 60 -25.63 12.60 14.18
N GLU A 61 -24.77 13.29 14.94
CA GLU A 61 -23.45 13.67 14.50
C GLU A 61 -22.48 12.49 14.54
N TYR A 62 -21.71 12.31 13.44
CA TYR A 62 -20.65 11.34 13.35
C TYR A 62 -19.43 11.97 12.67
N LEU A 63 -18.30 12.03 13.39
CA LEU A 63 -17.12 12.83 13.00
C LEU A 63 -16.23 12.18 11.93
N PHE A 64 -16.44 10.90 11.62
CA PHE A 64 -15.59 10.15 10.69
C PHE A 64 -16.33 9.86 9.38
N SER A 65 -15.61 9.32 8.40
CA SER A 65 -16.21 8.88 7.14
C SER A 65 -17.19 7.71 7.35
N PRO A 66 -18.20 7.54 6.48
CA PRO A 66 -19.36 6.71 6.76
C PRO A 66 -19.10 5.20 6.76
N LEU A 67 -18.07 4.73 6.05
CA LEU A 67 -17.87 3.29 5.82
C LEU A 67 -17.71 2.50 7.12
N TYR A 68 -16.98 3.04 8.10
CA TYR A 68 -16.70 2.32 9.33
C TYR A 68 -17.96 2.13 10.20
N ILE A 69 -18.76 3.17 10.36
CA ILE A 69 -19.95 3.06 11.22
C ILE A 69 -21.00 2.12 10.63
N TYR A 70 -21.18 2.12 9.31
CA TYR A 70 -22.04 1.16 8.65
C TYR A 70 -21.49 -0.27 8.70
N PHE A 71 -20.15 -0.42 8.65
CA PHE A 71 -19.50 -1.71 8.84
C PHE A 71 -19.78 -2.26 10.27
N ILE A 72 -19.60 -1.46 11.32
CA ILE A 72 -19.89 -1.90 12.69
C ILE A 72 -21.38 -2.16 12.89
N ALA A 73 -22.27 -1.31 12.34
CA ALA A 73 -23.71 -1.56 12.39
C ALA A 73 -24.08 -2.87 11.68
N PHE A 74 -23.47 -3.19 10.54
CA PHE A 74 -23.66 -4.47 9.87
C PHE A 74 -23.20 -5.64 10.74
N VAL A 75 -22.01 -5.58 11.32
CA VAL A 75 -21.47 -6.63 12.18
C VAL A 75 -22.37 -6.85 13.40
N THR A 76 -22.73 -5.78 14.10
CA THR A 76 -23.54 -5.88 15.34
C THR A 76 -24.96 -6.35 15.07
N ARG A 77 -25.51 -6.15 13.89
CA ARG A 77 -26.82 -6.67 13.49
C ARG A 77 -26.87 -8.20 13.50
N PHE A 78 -25.77 -8.87 13.18
CA PHE A 78 -25.69 -10.33 13.09
C PHE A 78 -25.12 -10.98 14.35
N PHE A 79 -24.19 -10.31 15.02
CA PHE A 79 -23.42 -10.90 16.12
C PHE A 79 -23.73 -10.27 17.49
N GLY A 80 -24.60 -9.24 17.52
CA GLY A 80 -24.93 -8.52 18.75
C GLY A 80 -23.93 -7.44 19.12
N TYR A 81 -24.21 -6.76 20.25
CA TYR A 81 -23.44 -5.59 20.72
C TYR A 81 -22.45 -5.92 21.84
N ASP A 82 -22.20 -7.19 22.08
CA ASP A 82 -21.25 -7.60 23.10
C ASP A 82 -19.82 -7.17 22.72
N ILE A 83 -19.12 -6.57 23.67
CA ILE A 83 -17.77 -6.07 23.48
C ILE A 83 -16.82 -7.20 23.09
N LEU A 84 -16.99 -8.39 23.64
CA LEU A 84 -16.14 -9.54 23.31
C LEU A 84 -16.31 -9.95 21.85
N THR A 85 -17.56 -9.97 21.34
CA THR A 85 -17.85 -10.23 19.92
C THR A 85 -17.15 -9.22 19.01
N LEU A 86 -17.24 -7.93 19.33
CA LEU A 86 -16.59 -6.89 18.55
C LEU A 86 -15.07 -6.97 18.64
N ARG A 87 -14.51 -7.37 19.78
CA ARG A 87 -13.07 -7.63 19.91
C ARG A 87 -12.61 -8.82 19.07
N CYS A 88 -13.44 -9.86 18.92
CA CYS A 88 -13.17 -10.94 17.96
C CYS A 88 -13.07 -10.41 16.52
N VAL A 89 -13.92 -9.45 16.13
CA VAL A 89 -13.82 -8.77 14.83
C VAL A 89 -12.52 -7.98 14.74
N GLY A 90 -12.11 -7.29 15.80
CA GLY A 90 -10.80 -6.63 15.89
C GLY A 90 -9.64 -7.59 15.70
N ILE A 91 -9.66 -8.75 16.36
CA ILE A 91 -8.65 -9.82 16.19
C ILE A 91 -8.60 -10.27 14.72
N LEU A 92 -9.75 -10.43 14.07
CA LEU A 92 -9.81 -10.76 12.64
C LEU A 92 -9.21 -9.64 11.77
N MET A 93 -9.44 -8.37 12.10
CA MET A 93 -8.80 -7.25 11.40
C MET A 93 -7.29 -7.33 11.50
N PHE A 94 -6.72 -7.61 12.68
CA PHE A 94 -5.28 -7.80 12.85
C PHE A 94 -4.74 -9.02 12.08
N ALA A 95 -5.51 -10.11 11.99
CA ALA A 95 -5.17 -11.26 11.14
C ALA A 95 -5.04 -10.85 9.67
N ILE A 96 -5.99 -10.04 9.18
CA ILE A 96 -6.00 -9.54 7.80
C ILE A 96 -4.82 -8.57 7.57
N ILE A 97 -4.50 -7.71 8.54
CA ILE A 97 -3.31 -6.83 8.48
C ILE A 97 -2.05 -7.68 8.41
N ALA A 98 -1.89 -8.68 9.30
CA ALA A 98 -0.75 -9.59 9.29
C ALA A 98 -0.58 -10.30 7.94
N LEU A 99 -1.68 -10.79 7.38
CA LEU A 99 -1.70 -11.41 6.04
C LEU A 99 -1.28 -10.39 4.97
N GLY A 100 -1.86 -9.20 4.99
CA GLY A 100 -1.57 -8.15 4.01
C GLY A 100 -0.09 -7.74 4.04
N VAL A 101 0.47 -7.50 5.22
CA VAL A 101 1.90 -7.18 5.39
C VAL A 101 2.78 -8.35 4.95
N TYR A 102 2.41 -9.58 5.30
CA TYR A 102 3.13 -10.77 4.85
C TYR A 102 3.20 -10.88 3.32
N LEU A 103 2.06 -10.71 2.66
CA LEU A 103 1.98 -10.72 1.20
C LEU A 103 2.81 -9.58 0.59
N PHE A 104 2.66 -8.37 1.12
CA PHE A 104 3.39 -7.19 0.68
C PHE A 104 4.91 -7.37 0.78
N ILE A 105 5.43 -7.77 1.95
CA ILE A 105 6.86 -7.99 2.15
C ILE A 105 7.35 -9.15 1.27
N THR A 106 6.56 -10.22 1.12
CA THR A 106 6.93 -11.33 0.24
C THR A 106 7.06 -10.91 -1.22
N GLU A 107 6.25 -9.95 -1.66
CA GLU A 107 6.42 -9.38 -3.02
C GLU A 107 7.78 -8.68 -3.16
N ILE A 108 8.29 -8.04 -2.11
CA ILE A 108 9.59 -7.34 -2.15
C ILE A 108 10.76 -8.32 -2.07
N VAL A 109 10.78 -9.17 -1.02
CA VAL A 109 11.95 -10.01 -0.71
C VAL A 109 11.96 -11.35 -1.43
N GLY A 110 10.83 -11.72 -2.05
CA GLY A 110 10.63 -13.00 -2.73
C GLY A 110 10.25 -14.17 -1.80
N ARG A 111 9.54 -15.16 -2.35
CA ARG A 111 9.01 -16.31 -1.59
C ARG A 111 10.06 -17.15 -0.89
N LYS A 112 11.32 -17.17 -1.37
CA LYS A 112 12.42 -17.89 -0.73
C LYS A 112 12.77 -17.34 0.65
N LYS A 113 12.54 -16.04 0.86
CA LYS A 113 12.82 -15.32 2.12
C LYS A 113 11.53 -15.04 2.92
N ALA A 114 10.54 -15.93 2.83
CA ALA A 114 9.24 -15.79 3.50
C ALA A 114 9.34 -15.63 5.04
N TRP A 115 10.42 -16.10 5.66
CA TRP A 115 10.70 -15.90 7.07
C TRP A 115 10.88 -14.41 7.44
N ILE A 116 11.49 -13.60 6.55
CA ILE A 116 11.60 -12.15 6.75
C ILE A 116 10.21 -11.54 6.77
N ALA A 117 9.36 -11.90 5.80
CA ALA A 117 7.98 -11.43 5.76
C ALA A 117 7.21 -11.83 7.02
N ALA A 118 7.42 -13.03 7.54
CA ALA A 118 6.79 -13.51 8.77
C ALA A 118 7.18 -12.64 9.99
N ILE A 119 8.49 -12.46 10.22
CA ILE A 119 8.98 -11.63 11.33
C ILE A 119 8.46 -10.20 11.21
N THR A 120 8.61 -9.57 10.05
CA THR A 120 8.16 -8.19 9.82
C THR A 120 6.66 -8.03 10.07
N SER A 121 5.84 -9.00 9.64
CA SER A 121 4.38 -8.94 9.84
C SER A 121 3.99 -9.05 11.31
N VAL A 122 4.59 -9.98 12.04
CA VAL A 122 4.33 -10.14 13.47
C VAL A 122 4.76 -8.87 14.22
N THR A 123 5.95 -8.35 13.93
CA THR A 123 6.46 -7.11 14.54
C THR A 123 5.55 -5.92 14.23
N ALA A 124 5.06 -5.78 13.00
CA ALA A 124 4.13 -4.73 12.62
C ALA A 124 2.82 -4.81 13.42
N VAL A 125 2.24 -6.02 13.57
CA VAL A 125 1.02 -6.20 14.37
C VAL A 125 1.29 -5.89 15.85
N MET A 126 2.42 -6.35 16.41
CA MET A 126 2.80 -6.04 17.79
C MET A 126 2.94 -4.52 18.02
N TYR A 127 3.55 -3.83 17.07
CA TYR A 127 3.68 -2.36 17.11
C TYR A 127 2.31 -1.67 17.05
N LEU A 128 1.46 -2.04 16.11
CA LEU A 128 0.11 -1.47 15.97
C LEU A 128 -0.76 -1.74 17.20
N GLN A 129 -0.57 -2.86 17.89
CA GLN A 129 -1.31 -3.17 19.11
C GLN A 129 -0.73 -2.47 20.36
N SER A 130 0.55 -2.07 20.34
CA SER A 130 1.20 -1.38 21.45
C SER A 130 0.89 0.10 21.55
N GLU A 131 0.16 0.66 20.58
CA GLU A 131 -0.28 2.05 20.62
C GLU A 131 -1.08 2.35 21.89
N VAL A 132 -0.92 3.56 22.42
CA VAL A 132 -1.39 4.03 23.74
C VAL A 132 -2.88 3.79 24.00
N VAL A 133 -3.68 3.60 22.98
CA VAL A 133 -5.15 3.44 23.05
C VAL A 133 -5.58 2.04 22.61
N GLN A 134 -4.90 1.01 22.84
CA GLN A 134 -5.17 -0.43 22.60
C GLN A 134 -6.61 -0.81 22.17
N ILE A 135 -7.16 -0.10 21.17
CA ILE A 135 -8.51 -0.33 20.65
C ILE A 135 -8.47 -1.52 19.70
N PHE A 136 -9.26 -2.56 19.98
CA PHE A 136 -9.29 -3.78 19.16
C PHE A 136 -10.04 -3.56 17.85
N TYR A 137 -11.20 -2.93 17.91
CA TYR A 137 -11.99 -2.59 16.73
C TYR A 137 -12.11 -1.06 16.64
N ASP A 138 -11.44 -0.50 15.63
CA ASP A 138 -11.44 0.93 15.35
C ASP A 138 -11.40 1.16 13.83
N TYR A 139 -11.86 2.32 13.41
CA TYR A 139 -11.72 2.76 12.04
C TYR A 139 -10.25 2.77 11.56
N ILE A 140 -9.29 2.99 12.48
CA ILE A 140 -7.86 2.94 12.17
C ILE A 140 -7.46 1.54 11.69
N ARG A 141 -7.93 0.47 12.33
CA ARG A 141 -7.61 -0.91 11.92
C ARG A 141 -8.20 -1.26 10.56
N LEU A 142 -9.41 -0.79 10.28
CA LEU A 142 -10.01 -0.95 8.96
C LEU A 142 -9.24 -0.13 7.89
N MET A 143 -8.80 1.06 8.26
CA MET A 143 -7.93 1.90 7.44
C MET A 143 -6.60 1.19 7.13
N ASP A 144 -5.93 0.60 8.14
CA ASP A 144 -4.67 -0.12 7.99
C ASP A 144 -4.79 -1.29 7.00
N ILE A 145 -5.90 -2.05 7.07
CA ILE A 145 -6.20 -3.11 6.09
C ILE A 145 -6.18 -2.54 4.68
N PHE A 146 -6.96 -1.49 4.43
CA PHE A 146 -7.09 -0.94 3.08
C PHE A 146 -5.80 -0.29 2.59
N ALA A 147 -5.04 0.36 3.47
CA ALA A 147 -3.74 0.92 3.14
C ALA A 147 -2.75 -0.16 2.70
N VAL A 148 -2.61 -1.25 3.47
CA VAL A 148 -1.68 -2.35 3.17
C VAL A 148 -2.04 -3.02 1.85
N PHE A 149 -3.33 -3.28 1.58
CA PHE A 149 -3.74 -3.87 0.30
C PHE A 149 -3.57 -2.91 -0.87
N THR A 150 -3.78 -1.60 -0.68
CA THR A 150 -3.49 -0.59 -1.72
C THR A 150 -2.00 -0.65 -2.12
N VAL A 151 -1.09 -0.65 -1.14
CA VAL A 151 0.36 -0.75 -1.38
C VAL A 151 0.73 -2.09 -2.02
N LEU A 152 0.15 -3.21 -1.56
CA LEU A 152 0.38 -4.52 -2.15
C LEU A 152 0.06 -4.54 -3.66
N PHE A 153 -1.11 -4.04 -4.05
CA PHE A 153 -1.51 -4.01 -5.45
C PHE A 153 -0.71 -3.00 -6.26
N LEU A 154 -0.25 -1.91 -5.64
CA LEU A 154 0.65 -0.97 -6.29
C LEU A 154 2.01 -1.62 -6.62
N ILE A 155 2.61 -2.39 -5.70
CA ILE A 155 3.85 -3.13 -5.97
C ILE A 155 3.64 -4.19 -7.03
N ARG A 156 2.53 -4.90 -7.02
CA ARG A 156 2.19 -5.85 -8.08
C ARG A 156 2.02 -5.17 -9.44
N THR A 157 1.51 -3.93 -9.45
CA THR A 157 1.46 -3.12 -10.67
C THR A 157 2.86 -2.82 -11.20
N VAL A 158 3.79 -2.39 -10.33
CA VAL A 158 5.19 -2.14 -10.73
C VAL A 158 5.81 -3.39 -11.35
N LYS A 159 5.65 -4.54 -10.72
CA LYS A 159 6.16 -5.83 -11.25
C LYS A 159 5.54 -6.19 -12.59
N ALA A 160 4.22 -6.05 -12.72
CA ALA A 160 3.53 -6.31 -13.98
C ALA A 160 4.01 -5.37 -15.11
N MET A 161 4.31 -4.10 -14.79
CA MET A 161 4.92 -3.16 -15.73
C MET A 161 6.33 -3.59 -16.13
N GLN A 162 7.16 -4.04 -15.18
CA GLN A 162 8.51 -4.55 -15.44
C GLN A 162 8.52 -5.76 -16.39
N HIS A 163 7.52 -6.64 -16.26
CA HIS A 163 7.36 -7.84 -17.10
C HIS A 163 6.50 -7.62 -18.33
N SER A 164 6.08 -6.38 -18.62
CA SER A 164 5.19 -6.01 -19.74
C SER A 164 3.87 -6.79 -19.74
N GLU A 165 3.37 -7.17 -18.56
CA GLU A 165 2.14 -7.95 -18.36
C GLU A 165 0.93 -7.01 -18.32
N ASN A 166 0.41 -6.61 -19.47
CA ASN A 166 -0.67 -5.63 -19.59
C ASN A 166 -1.94 -5.99 -18.79
N GLN A 167 -2.32 -7.27 -18.73
CA GLN A 167 -3.49 -7.69 -17.98
C GLN A 167 -3.25 -7.60 -16.47
N GLY A 168 -2.07 -7.97 -16.02
CA GLY A 168 -1.66 -7.81 -14.62
C GLY A 168 -1.67 -6.35 -14.17
N VAL A 169 -1.18 -5.43 -15.00
CA VAL A 169 -1.23 -3.98 -14.73
C VAL A 169 -2.67 -3.51 -14.51
N LYS A 170 -3.59 -3.87 -15.42
CA LYS A 170 -5.00 -3.43 -15.32
C LYS A 170 -5.67 -3.94 -14.05
N VAL A 171 -5.57 -5.24 -13.75
CA VAL A 171 -6.22 -5.85 -12.59
C VAL A 171 -5.65 -5.26 -11.30
N ASN A 172 -4.33 -5.14 -11.21
CA ASN A 172 -3.70 -4.61 -10.00
C ASN A 172 -4.02 -3.13 -9.79
N LEU A 173 -4.07 -2.29 -10.83
CA LEU A 173 -4.49 -0.88 -10.70
C LEU A 173 -5.96 -0.76 -10.30
N PHE A 174 -6.84 -1.59 -10.85
CA PHE A 174 -8.24 -1.62 -10.45
C PHE A 174 -8.39 -1.98 -8.95
N LEU A 175 -7.70 -3.03 -8.49
CA LEU A 175 -7.72 -3.44 -7.09
C LEU A 175 -7.05 -2.38 -6.18
N CYS A 176 -5.96 -1.77 -6.62
CA CYS A 176 -5.32 -0.66 -5.92
C CYS A 176 -6.32 0.51 -5.73
N GLY A 177 -7.03 0.90 -6.78
CA GLY A 177 -8.07 1.93 -6.72
C GLY A 177 -9.26 1.54 -5.85
N LEU A 178 -9.68 0.28 -5.87
CA LEU A 178 -10.75 -0.24 -5.03
C LEU A 178 -10.41 -0.12 -3.53
N PHE A 179 -9.23 -0.62 -3.13
CA PHE A 179 -8.78 -0.53 -1.73
C PHE A 179 -8.51 0.91 -1.31
N ASN A 180 -7.97 1.74 -2.18
CA ASN A 180 -7.79 3.17 -1.90
C ASN A 180 -9.13 3.90 -1.73
N SER A 181 -10.15 3.55 -2.51
CA SER A 181 -11.51 4.06 -2.36
C SER A 181 -12.11 3.72 -0.99
N LEU A 182 -11.98 2.46 -0.56
CA LEU A 182 -12.41 2.04 0.77
C LEU A 182 -11.64 2.79 1.86
N PHE A 183 -10.34 3.01 1.67
CA PHE A 183 -9.51 3.80 2.56
C PHE A 183 -10.02 5.25 2.72
N ILE A 184 -10.30 5.95 1.62
CA ILE A 184 -10.87 7.31 1.61
C ILE A 184 -12.18 7.34 2.42
N ASN A 185 -13.03 6.33 2.25
CA ASN A 185 -14.35 6.28 2.89
C ASN A 185 -14.32 5.78 4.35
N VAL A 186 -13.16 5.36 4.86
CA VAL A 186 -12.91 5.14 6.31
C VAL A 186 -12.30 6.38 6.95
N LYS A 187 -11.28 6.99 6.31
CA LYS A 187 -10.59 8.19 6.82
C LYS A 187 -10.16 9.08 5.64
N GLN A 188 -11.03 10.01 5.29
CA GLN A 188 -10.91 10.80 4.06
C GLN A 188 -9.61 11.61 3.95
N ASN A 189 -9.17 12.27 5.01
CA ASN A 189 -7.98 13.12 4.97
C ASN A 189 -6.71 12.33 4.63
N VAL A 190 -6.48 11.19 5.29
CA VAL A 190 -5.31 10.33 5.04
C VAL A 190 -5.47 9.61 3.70
N GLY A 191 -6.67 9.10 3.42
CA GLY A 191 -6.97 8.41 2.17
C GLY A 191 -6.80 9.29 0.92
N LEU A 192 -7.17 10.58 0.99
CA LEU A 192 -6.98 11.54 -0.11
C LEU A 192 -5.50 11.87 -0.35
N ILE A 193 -4.71 12.00 0.72
CA ILE A 193 -3.26 12.18 0.58
C ILE A 193 -2.65 10.96 -0.10
N PHE A 194 -3.01 9.77 0.34
CA PHE A 194 -2.53 8.51 -0.23
C PHE A 194 -2.94 8.36 -1.70
N TRP A 195 -4.16 8.76 -2.04
CA TRP A 195 -4.66 8.82 -3.42
C TRP A 195 -3.82 9.74 -4.31
N ALA A 196 -3.51 10.96 -3.83
CA ALA A 196 -2.70 11.90 -4.58
C ALA A 196 -1.28 11.35 -4.83
N TYR A 197 -0.64 10.77 -3.81
CA TYR A 197 0.66 10.10 -3.97
C TYR A 197 0.60 8.96 -4.98
N THR A 198 -0.46 8.16 -4.97
CA THR A 198 -0.61 7.04 -5.89
C THR A 198 -0.75 7.51 -7.34
N ILE A 199 -1.50 8.60 -7.58
CA ILE A 199 -1.59 9.23 -8.92
C ILE A 199 -0.20 9.66 -9.42
N VAL A 200 0.52 10.43 -8.59
CA VAL A 200 1.86 10.91 -8.93
C VAL A 200 2.79 9.73 -9.26
N LEU A 201 2.71 8.68 -8.46
CA LEU A 201 3.53 7.48 -8.66
C LEU A 201 3.15 6.72 -9.94
N ILE A 202 1.86 6.60 -10.29
CA ILE A 202 1.43 5.98 -11.55
C ILE A 202 1.98 6.77 -12.75
N ILE A 203 1.91 8.11 -12.70
CA ILE A 203 2.46 8.97 -13.76
C ILE A 203 3.98 8.78 -13.83
N TYR A 204 4.68 8.84 -12.71
CA TYR A 204 6.12 8.64 -12.64
C TYR A 204 6.55 7.28 -13.21
N LEU A 205 5.88 6.21 -12.82
CA LEU A 205 6.16 4.87 -13.36
C LEU A 205 5.88 4.78 -14.86
N GLY A 206 4.80 5.41 -15.34
CA GLY A 206 4.51 5.48 -16.77
C GLY A 206 5.64 6.14 -17.57
N VAL A 207 6.16 7.27 -17.09
CA VAL A 207 7.31 7.96 -17.69
C VAL A 207 8.59 7.11 -17.55
N TYR A 208 8.84 6.53 -16.39
CA TYR A 208 10.02 5.69 -16.13
C TYR A 208 10.08 4.47 -17.05
N PHE A 209 8.95 3.80 -17.30
CA PHE A 209 8.85 2.68 -18.23
C PHE A 209 8.58 3.11 -19.68
N GLN A 210 8.76 4.39 -20.00
CA GLN A 210 8.63 4.94 -21.36
C GLN A 210 7.29 4.60 -22.03
N GLN A 211 6.21 4.57 -21.26
CA GLN A 211 4.87 4.32 -21.77
C GLN A 211 4.35 5.52 -22.57
N SER A 212 3.52 5.26 -23.59
CA SER A 212 2.83 6.34 -24.29
C SER A 212 1.85 7.09 -23.36
N ILE A 213 1.60 8.36 -23.62
CA ILE A 213 0.64 9.17 -22.85
C ILE A 213 -0.74 8.49 -22.81
N LYS A 214 -1.17 7.87 -23.91
CA LYS A 214 -2.43 7.11 -23.95
C LYS A 214 -2.44 5.95 -22.95
N ALA A 215 -1.31 5.25 -22.79
CA ALA A 215 -1.18 4.16 -21.83
C ALA A 215 -1.21 4.68 -20.39
N ILE A 216 -0.53 5.79 -20.09
CA ILE A 216 -0.54 6.44 -18.77
C ILE A 216 -1.97 6.86 -18.41
N VAL A 217 -2.66 7.55 -19.30
CA VAL A 217 -4.07 7.96 -19.10
C VAL A 217 -4.97 6.75 -18.87
N LYS A 218 -4.79 5.68 -19.64
CA LYS A 218 -5.56 4.44 -19.45
C LYS A 218 -5.30 3.80 -18.08
N ASN A 219 -4.06 3.79 -17.61
CA ASN A 219 -3.68 3.28 -16.30
C ASN A 219 -4.31 4.13 -15.18
N LEU A 220 -4.28 5.46 -15.31
CA LEU A 220 -4.96 6.36 -14.39
C LEU A 220 -6.48 6.10 -14.36
N MET A 221 -7.11 5.93 -15.51
CA MET A 221 -8.54 5.60 -15.57
C MET A 221 -8.87 4.27 -14.90
N GLN A 222 -8.03 3.23 -15.04
CA GLN A 222 -8.20 1.96 -14.34
C GLN A 222 -8.12 2.12 -12.81
N PHE A 223 -7.24 2.98 -12.32
CA PHE A 223 -7.13 3.30 -10.92
C PHE A 223 -8.31 4.16 -10.41
N LEU A 224 -8.73 5.17 -11.16
CA LEU A 224 -9.76 6.12 -10.76
C LEU A 224 -11.18 5.54 -10.83
N LEU A 225 -11.44 4.63 -11.76
CA LEU A 225 -12.78 4.06 -11.98
C LEU A 225 -13.40 3.47 -10.69
N PRO A 226 -12.75 2.57 -9.95
CA PRO A 226 -13.31 2.04 -8.71
C PRO A 226 -13.45 3.12 -7.62
N ILE A 227 -12.59 4.14 -7.60
CA ILE A 227 -12.68 5.25 -6.64
C ILE A 227 -13.97 6.04 -6.88
N VAL A 228 -14.22 6.43 -8.12
CA VAL A 228 -15.43 7.16 -8.49
C VAL A 228 -16.68 6.31 -8.24
N ALA A 229 -16.64 5.03 -8.61
CA ALA A 229 -17.78 4.13 -8.42
C ALA A 229 -18.14 3.93 -6.95
N VAL A 230 -17.19 3.57 -6.10
CA VAL A 230 -17.45 3.27 -4.69
C VAL A 230 -17.74 4.54 -3.90
N THR A 231 -16.94 5.59 -4.06
CA THR A 231 -17.18 6.87 -3.37
C THR A 231 -18.48 7.51 -3.85
N GLY A 232 -18.77 7.45 -5.16
CA GLY A 232 -20.02 7.92 -5.72
C GLY A 232 -21.24 7.16 -5.19
N ALA A 233 -21.15 5.83 -5.06
CA ALA A 233 -22.21 5.02 -4.48
C ALA A 233 -22.49 5.38 -2.99
N ILE A 234 -21.43 5.61 -2.21
CA ILE A 234 -21.54 6.03 -0.80
C ILE A 234 -22.19 7.43 -0.71
N TYR A 235 -21.75 8.37 -1.54
CA TYR A 235 -22.32 9.72 -1.56
C TYR A 235 -23.78 9.72 -2.04
N LEU A 236 -24.12 8.89 -3.01
CA LEU A 236 -25.49 8.68 -3.44
C LEU A 236 -26.35 8.10 -2.30
N LEU A 237 -25.83 7.12 -1.57
CA LEU A 237 -26.51 6.57 -0.38
C LEU A 237 -26.77 7.68 0.65
N LEU A 238 -25.76 8.51 0.97
CA LEU A 238 -25.91 9.63 1.88
C LEU A 238 -26.90 10.69 1.36
N ALA A 239 -26.95 10.93 0.06
CA ALA A 239 -27.90 11.87 -0.55
C ALA A 239 -29.36 11.34 -0.42
N VAL A 240 -29.58 10.07 -0.80
CA VAL A 240 -30.91 9.44 -0.71
C VAL A 240 -31.41 9.33 0.74
N THR A 241 -30.51 9.09 1.68
CA THR A 241 -30.85 9.01 3.12
C THR A 241 -30.94 10.38 3.80
N GLY A 242 -30.63 11.49 3.10
CA GLY A 242 -30.65 12.86 3.64
C GLY A 242 -29.43 13.23 4.51
N GLY A 243 -28.44 12.34 4.63
CA GLY A 243 -27.23 12.58 5.43
C GLY A 243 -26.13 13.37 4.73
N LEU A 244 -26.19 13.57 3.41
CA LEU A 244 -25.11 14.17 2.63
C LEU A 244 -24.77 15.61 3.08
N LYS A 245 -25.79 16.44 3.36
CA LYS A 245 -25.57 17.83 3.83
C LYS A 245 -24.83 17.85 5.17
N GLY A 246 -25.25 17.01 6.11
CA GLY A 246 -24.59 16.90 7.42
C GLY A 246 -23.16 16.38 7.30
N TYR A 247 -22.94 15.36 6.46
CA TYR A 247 -21.60 14.85 6.18
C TYR A 247 -20.66 15.92 5.61
N LEU A 248 -21.10 16.67 4.60
CA LEU A 248 -20.30 17.72 3.98
C LEU A 248 -20.04 18.90 4.93
N SER A 249 -21.00 19.26 5.80
CA SER A 249 -20.80 20.31 6.79
C SER A 249 -19.78 19.91 7.86
N MET A 250 -19.81 18.65 8.30
CA MET A 250 -18.87 18.15 9.31
C MET A 250 -17.47 17.97 8.75
N THR A 251 -17.36 17.41 7.55
CA THR A 251 -16.07 17.07 6.95
C THR A 251 -15.42 18.25 6.21
N GLY A 252 -16.23 19.12 5.59
CA GLY A 252 -15.77 20.26 4.79
C GLY A 252 -15.72 21.59 5.52
N GLY A 253 -16.69 21.85 6.42
CA GLY A 253 -16.83 23.15 7.07
C GLY A 253 -16.24 23.21 8.47
N GLY A 254 -16.72 22.36 9.37
CA GLY A 254 -16.42 22.45 10.79
C GLY A 254 -14.98 22.08 11.15
N ALA A 255 -14.50 20.95 10.68
CA ALA A 255 -13.14 20.47 10.99
C ALA A 255 -12.04 21.28 10.28
N ILE A 256 -12.32 21.80 9.08
CA ILE A 256 -11.38 22.62 8.30
C ILE A 256 -11.29 24.03 8.88
N SER A 257 -12.44 24.64 9.22
CA SER A 257 -12.47 25.99 9.82
C SER A 257 -11.86 26.03 11.22
N ALA A 258 -12.09 24.99 12.03
CA ALA A 258 -11.48 24.89 13.37
C ALA A 258 -9.94 24.77 13.34
N LYS A 259 -9.36 24.35 12.20
CA LYS A 259 -7.91 24.22 12.00
C LYS A 259 -7.30 25.33 11.12
N GLY A 260 -8.01 26.44 10.93
CA GLY A 260 -7.51 27.61 10.19
C GLY A 260 -7.63 27.51 8.67
N GLY A 261 -8.41 26.55 8.14
CA GLY A 261 -8.62 26.36 6.71
C GLY A 261 -7.69 25.35 6.06
N MET A 262 -8.05 24.90 4.85
CA MET A 262 -7.32 23.83 4.13
C MET A 262 -5.87 24.18 3.85
N ILE A 263 -5.60 25.43 3.46
CA ILE A 263 -4.25 25.92 3.17
C ILE A 263 -3.38 25.89 4.43
N ALA A 264 -3.90 26.38 5.57
CA ALA A 264 -3.19 26.34 6.84
C ALA A 264 -2.90 24.90 7.30
N ILE A 265 -3.85 23.96 7.07
CA ILE A 265 -3.64 22.55 7.37
C ILE A 265 -2.48 21.99 6.52
N LEU A 266 -2.45 22.28 5.22
CA LEU A 266 -1.38 21.80 4.33
C LEU A 266 0.00 22.36 4.72
N PHE A 267 0.10 23.67 4.99
CA PHE A 267 1.37 24.30 5.35
C PHE A 267 1.84 23.97 6.77
N ASN A 268 0.92 23.81 7.72
CA ASN A 268 1.24 23.48 9.10
C ASN A 268 1.32 21.97 9.35
N TRP A 269 0.89 21.13 8.40
CA TRP A 269 0.89 19.68 8.57
C TRP A 269 2.30 19.11 8.81
N VAL A 270 3.25 19.51 7.99
CA VAL A 270 4.65 19.04 8.12
C VAL A 270 5.28 19.52 9.43
N PRO A 271 5.28 20.85 9.76
CA PRO A 271 5.84 21.32 11.02
C PRO A 271 5.16 20.72 12.26
N ASN A 272 3.82 20.63 12.27
CA ASN A 272 3.10 20.11 13.42
C ASN A 272 3.34 18.61 13.64
N ASN A 273 3.33 17.82 12.57
CA ASN A 273 3.64 16.39 12.70
C ASN A 273 5.12 16.16 13.02
N TRP A 274 6.02 17.00 12.48
CA TRP A 274 7.43 16.94 12.81
C TRP A 274 7.68 17.24 14.29
N ASN A 275 7.06 18.31 14.83
CA ASN A 275 7.16 18.64 16.24
C ASN A 275 6.57 17.55 17.14
N LEU A 276 5.41 16.99 16.77
CA LEU A 276 4.80 15.89 17.49
C LEU A 276 5.70 14.65 17.48
N PHE A 277 6.27 14.33 16.32
CA PHE A 277 7.16 13.20 16.15
C PHE A 277 8.47 13.35 16.93
N GLN A 278 9.09 14.55 16.92
CA GLN A 278 10.28 14.85 17.70
C GLN A 278 10.01 14.74 19.21
N ASN A 279 8.86 15.24 19.67
CA ASN A 279 8.53 15.25 21.09
C ASN A 279 8.12 13.86 21.61
N ALA A 280 7.41 13.07 20.78
CA ALA A 280 6.93 11.75 21.18
C ALA A 280 7.96 10.63 20.96
N MET A 281 8.80 10.76 19.94
CA MET A 281 9.76 9.73 19.52
C MET A 281 11.05 10.36 18.97
N PRO A 282 11.88 10.99 19.81
CA PRO A 282 13.08 11.69 19.34
C PRO A 282 14.06 10.75 18.61
N GLU A 283 14.23 9.50 19.06
CA GLU A 283 15.12 8.53 18.42
C GLU A 283 14.58 8.12 17.03
N ALA A 284 13.27 7.96 16.89
CA ALA A 284 12.65 7.61 15.62
C ALA A 284 12.74 8.76 14.60
N SER A 285 12.77 10.03 15.05
CA SER A 285 12.97 11.17 14.17
C SER A 285 14.37 11.17 13.54
N VAL A 286 15.40 10.80 14.31
CA VAL A 286 16.77 10.65 13.83
C VAL A 286 16.86 9.49 12.82
N VAL A 287 16.26 8.34 13.13
CA VAL A 287 16.23 7.19 12.23
C VAL A 287 15.53 7.55 10.91
N LEU A 288 14.40 8.26 10.97
CA LEU A 288 13.69 8.69 9.76
C LEU A 288 14.56 9.61 8.90
N LEU A 289 15.25 10.59 9.50
CA LEU A 289 16.16 11.47 8.77
C LEU A 289 17.30 10.70 8.09
N VAL A 290 17.88 9.73 8.80
CA VAL A 290 18.93 8.87 8.24
C VAL A 290 18.39 8.05 7.08
N VAL A 291 17.21 7.44 7.21
CA VAL A 291 16.57 6.67 6.14
C VAL A 291 16.28 7.55 4.93
N VAL A 292 15.70 8.74 5.11
CA VAL A 292 15.45 9.69 4.02
C VAL A 292 16.75 10.13 3.35
N ALA A 293 17.78 10.45 4.13
CA ALA A 293 19.09 10.82 3.59
C ALA A 293 19.71 9.69 2.76
N LEU A 294 19.62 8.44 3.24
CA LEU A 294 20.09 7.26 2.50
C LEU A 294 19.30 7.05 1.21
N MET A 295 17.98 7.21 1.24
CA MET A 295 17.13 7.09 0.04
C MET A 295 17.50 8.14 -1.01
N VAL A 296 17.70 9.40 -0.59
CA VAL A 296 18.13 10.49 -1.48
C VAL A 296 19.52 10.20 -2.05
N ALA A 297 20.46 9.75 -1.22
CA ALA A 297 21.81 9.38 -1.67
C ALA A 297 21.79 8.24 -2.69
N LEU A 298 20.98 7.20 -2.46
CA LEU A 298 20.80 6.09 -3.40
C LEU A 298 20.14 6.54 -4.71
N ALA A 299 19.14 7.42 -4.65
CA ALA A 299 18.50 7.98 -5.85
C ALA A 299 19.48 8.82 -6.68
N ILE A 300 20.32 9.63 -6.02
CA ILE A 300 21.37 10.42 -6.69
C ILE A 300 22.43 9.49 -7.31
N ALA A 301 22.85 8.45 -6.59
CA ALA A 301 23.83 7.48 -7.11
C ALA A 301 23.28 6.72 -8.33
N GLU A 302 22.02 6.31 -8.28
CA GLU A 302 21.35 5.65 -9.43
C GLU A 302 21.21 6.59 -10.63
N TYR A 303 20.82 7.84 -10.39
CA TYR A 303 20.76 8.86 -11.44
C TYR A 303 22.12 9.07 -12.12
N LYS A 304 23.19 9.24 -11.32
CA LYS A 304 24.55 9.36 -11.85
C LYS A 304 24.97 8.13 -12.66
N ASN A 305 24.65 6.92 -12.19
CA ASN A 305 24.95 5.69 -12.91
C ASN A 305 24.18 5.58 -14.23
N LYS A 306 22.92 6.04 -14.28
CA LYS A 306 22.15 6.09 -15.53
C LYS A 306 22.73 7.07 -16.54
N VAL A 307 23.11 8.27 -16.10
CA VAL A 307 23.76 9.28 -16.94
C VAL A 307 25.07 8.74 -17.49
N ALA A 308 25.92 8.16 -16.64
CA ALA A 308 27.20 7.58 -17.06
C ALA A 308 27.01 6.42 -18.08
N ARG A 309 26.00 5.58 -17.92
CA ARG A 309 25.68 4.52 -18.90
C ARG A 309 25.18 5.09 -20.23
N HIS A 310 24.37 6.15 -20.18
CA HIS A 310 23.87 6.81 -21.38
C HIS A 310 25.02 7.44 -22.16
N ASP A 311 25.95 8.12 -21.47
CA ASP A 311 27.13 8.73 -22.09
C ASP A 311 28.08 7.69 -22.68
N ALA A 312 28.29 6.56 -21.97
CA ALA A 312 29.06 5.45 -22.48
C ALA A 312 28.45 4.84 -23.75
N ASN A 313 27.10 4.59 -23.75
CA ASN A 313 26.42 4.07 -24.92
C ASN A 313 26.43 5.07 -26.10
N GLY A 314 26.29 6.36 -25.83
CA GLY A 314 26.43 7.42 -26.83
C GLY A 314 27.83 7.53 -27.41
N ALA A 315 28.90 7.31 -26.59
CA ALA A 315 30.27 7.24 -27.05
C ALA A 315 30.52 6.00 -27.92
N TRP A 316 29.96 4.84 -27.55
CA TRP A 316 30.08 3.61 -28.36
C TRP A 316 29.35 3.72 -29.70
N SER A 317 28.17 4.37 -29.77
CA SER A 317 27.49 4.61 -31.04
C SER A 317 28.29 5.51 -31.97
N LYS A 318 28.89 6.57 -31.47
CA LYS A 318 29.77 7.47 -32.25
C LYS A 318 31.02 6.76 -32.73
N ILE A 319 31.62 5.87 -31.95
CA ILE A 319 32.78 5.06 -32.38
C ILE A 319 32.37 4.06 -33.45
N ALA A 320 31.20 3.46 -33.35
CA ALA A 320 30.66 2.56 -34.37
C ALA A 320 30.38 3.28 -35.70
N ASP A 321 29.87 4.51 -35.65
CA ASP A 321 29.67 5.35 -36.84
C ASP A 321 30.97 5.79 -37.51
N ILE A 322 32.04 6.01 -36.74
CA ILE A 322 33.36 6.33 -37.28
C ILE A 322 34.01 5.13 -37.94
N HIS A 323 33.77 3.91 -37.44
CA HIS A 323 34.29 2.67 -38.04
C HIS A 323 33.37 2.03 -39.09
N GLY A 324 32.11 2.53 -39.26
CA GLY A 324 31.16 2.08 -40.27
C GLY A 324 31.48 2.53 -41.70
N GLY A 325 32.56 3.30 -41.92
CA GLY A 325 33.02 3.75 -43.22
C GLY A 325 33.99 2.82 -43.98
N VAL A 326 34.23 1.60 -43.47
CA VAL A 326 35.09 0.62 -44.17
C VAL A 326 34.23 -0.26 -45.06
N PRO A 327 34.40 -0.25 -46.41
CA PRO A 327 33.66 -1.11 -47.31
C PRO A 327 33.93 -2.57 -46.97
N ALA A 328 32.86 -3.38 -47.10
CA ALA A 328 32.85 -4.81 -46.80
C ALA A 328 33.72 -5.60 -47.76
N GLY A 329 35.05 -5.61 -47.52
CA GLY A 329 36.01 -6.23 -48.40
C GLY A 329 37.20 -6.92 -47.72
N ASP A 330 37.42 -6.79 -46.43
CA ASP A 330 38.54 -7.54 -45.80
C ASP A 330 38.26 -7.76 -44.29
N ARG A 331 37.43 -8.74 -43.97
CA ARG A 331 37.35 -9.26 -42.62
C ARG A 331 38.45 -10.26 -42.39
N ILE A 332 39.60 -9.80 -41.93
CA ILE A 332 40.60 -10.65 -41.29
C ILE A 332 39.98 -11.15 -39.99
N ALA A 333 39.64 -12.43 -39.98
CA ALA A 333 39.20 -13.15 -38.80
C ALA A 333 40.34 -13.27 -37.81
N ILE A 334 40.42 -12.36 -36.82
CA ILE A 334 41.26 -12.60 -35.63
C ILE A 334 40.50 -13.59 -34.76
N GLY A 335 40.85 -14.87 -34.93
CA GLY A 335 40.31 -15.97 -34.11
C GLY A 335 40.82 -15.87 -32.69
N TYR A 336 39.99 -15.45 -31.75
CA TYR A 336 40.12 -15.87 -30.37
C TYR A 336 39.38 -17.21 -30.23
N GLY A 337 40.20 -18.28 -30.19
CA GLY A 337 39.72 -19.64 -29.97
C GLY A 337 39.01 -19.78 -28.62
N CYS A 338 37.69 -19.87 -28.64
CA CYS A 338 36.94 -20.61 -27.65
C CYS A 338 36.06 -21.60 -28.42
N SER A 339 36.45 -22.85 -28.39
CA SER A 339 35.67 -24.00 -28.92
C SER A 339 34.31 -24.05 -28.24
N PRO A 340 33.20 -24.15 -28.96
CA PRO A 340 31.90 -24.42 -28.34
C PRO A 340 31.78 -25.93 -28.13
N GLN A 341 31.89 -26.39 -26.88
CA GLN A 341 31.34 -27.68 -26.50
C GLN A 341 29.82 -27.62 -26.64
N ARG A 342 29.30 -28.36 -27.63
CA ARG A 342 27.88 -28.70 -27.73
C ARG A 342 27.54 -29.63 -26.58
N HIS A 343 26.73 -29.21 -25.63
CA HIS A 343 25.77 -30.05 -24.91
C HIS A 343 24.58 -29.25 -24.43
N GLY A 344 23.39 -29.64 -24.91
CA GLY A 344 22.16 -29.75 -24.17
C GLY A 344 21.43 -28.42 -23.82
N SER A 345 20.35 -28.19 -24.54
CA SER A 345 19.15 -27.45 -24.14
C SER A 345 19.12 -26.93 -22.70
N GLY A 346 19.36 -25.67 -22.49
CA GLY A 346 19.20 -25.01 -21.21
C GLY A 346 18.83 -23.55 -21.42
N ASN A 347 17.62 -23.23 -21.02
CA ASN A 347 17.05 -21.89 -21.01
C ASN A 347 18.05 -20.85 -20.54
N PHE A 348 18.34 -19.87 -21.36
CA PHE A 348 18.98 -18.64 -20.98
C PHE A 348 18.04 -17.84 -20.09
N GLY A 349 18.08 -18.09 -18.80
CA GLY A 349 17.56 -17.17 -17.80
C GLY A 349 18.55 -16.03 -17.65
N LEU A 350 18.20 -14.87 -18.20
CA LEU A 350 18.83 -13.61 -17.81
C LEU A 350 18.60 -13.44 -16.31
N GLU A 351 19.64 -13.66 -15.51
CA GLU A 351 19.71 -13.16 -14.13
C GLU A 351 19.75 -11.63 -14.19
N VAL A 352 18.58 -11.04 -14.19
CA VAL A 352 18.43 -9.61 -13.92
C VAL A 352 18.75 -9.43 -12.44
N SER A 353 19.88 -8.79 -12.18
CA SER A 353 20.28 -8.30 -10.87
C SER A 353 19.08 -7.63 -10.19
N ASN A 354 18.61 -8.24 -9.09
CA ASN A 354 17.58 -7.70 -8.23
C ASN A 354 18.11 -6.43 -7.53
N THR A 355 17.98 -5.28 -8.16
CA THR A 355 18.15 -4.00 -7.48
C THR A 355 16.85 -3.75 -6.71
N VAL A 356 16.93 -3.95 -5.41
CA VAL A 356 15.83 -3.69 -4.47
C VAL A 356 15.61 -2.19 -4.41
N PHE A 357 14.46 -1.73 -4.90
CA PHE A 357 13.98 -0.38 -4.60
C PHE A 357 13.30 -0.44 -3.22
N LEU A 358 13.94 0.15 -2.22
CA LEU A 358 13.32 0.51 -0.95
C LEU A 358 12.69 1.89 -1.11
N PHE A 359 11.37 1.95 -0.97
CA PHE A 359 10.62 3.19 -0.77
C PHE A 359 10.38 3.44 0.71
#